data_50e17d1b7e94afec0a350d09b3eef460
#
_entry.id   50e17d1b7e94afec0a350d09b3eef460
#
_cell.length_a   1.000
_cell.length_b   1.000
_cell.length_c   1.000
_cell.angle_alpha   90.00
_cell.angle_beta   90.00
_cell.angle_gamma   90.00
#
_symmetry.space_group_name_H-M   'P 1'
#
loop_
_entity.id
_entity.type
_entity.pdbx_description
1 polymer ?
#
loop_
_entity_poly.entity_id
_entity_poly.type
_entity_poly.pdbx_seq_one_letter_code
_entity_poly.pdbx_strand_id
1 'polypeptide(L)'
;MTKYEILVATDGSEYGKKAEIAAMKITRSYNIRIAAIYVAVGSKDSEREERVAKGEEVLNRVVETGASMGVEVNKLLVGVSMQRMPQQGAMADTIARAILDAADKYKVHTIVLGGKGESEINPELGSVALAVVKKAKCTVLVAR
;
A
#
# COMPACT_ATOMS: atom_id res chain seq x y z
N MET A 1 -6.56 20.51 -2.39
CA MET A 1 -6.33 19.11 -2.07
C MET A 1 -5.03 18.62 -2.69
N THR A 2 -4.20 17.94 -1.93
CA THR A 2 -2.96 17.34 -2.44
C THR A 2 -3.28 16.21 -3.41
N LYS A 3 -2.58 16.18 -4.52
CA LYS A 3 -2.74 15.17 -5.55
C LYS A 3 -1.45 14.39 -5.69
N TYR A 4 -1.54 13.06 -5.76
CA TYR A 4 -0.41 12.18 -6.03
C TYR A 4 -0.65 11.40 -7.31
N GLU A 5 0.30 11.39 -8.21
CA GLU A 5 0.20 10.61 -9.44
C GLU A 5 0.33 9.11 -9.17
N ILE A 6 1.19 8.77 -8.21
CA ILE A 6 1.44 7.37 -7.84
C ILE A 6 1.16 7.14 -6.36
N LEU A 7 0.46 6.06 -6.07
CA LEU A 7 0.26 5.54 -4.72
C LEU A 7 0.85 4.13 -4.66
N VAL A 8 1.90 3.95 -3.87
CA VAL A 8 2.42 2.60 -3.64
C VAL A 8 1.88 2.06 -2.32
N ALA A 9 1.22 0.91 -2.38
CA ALA A 9 0.72 0.22 -1.21
C ALA A 9 1.72 -0.84 -0.80
N THR A 10 2.19 -0.78 0.44
CA THR A 10 3.20 -1.70 0.93
C THR A 10 2.89 -2.18 2.33
N ASP A 11 3.21 -3.43 2.60
CA ASP A 11 3.14 -4.04 3.93
C ASP A 11 4.54 -4.32 4.51
N GLY A 12 5.58 -3.88 3.79
CA GLY A 12 6.97 -4.11 4.19
C GLY A 12 7.51 -5.48 3.83
N SER A 13 6.70 -6.33 3.20
CA SER A 13 7.13 -7.65 2.75
C SER A 13 8.07 -7.58 1.55
N GLU A 14 8.61 -8.72 1.15
CA GLU A 14 9.49 -8.86 -0.01
C GLU A 14 8.85 -8.28 -1.28
N TYR A 15 7.59 -8.63 -1.54
CA TYR A 15 6.86 -8.11 -2.70
C TYR A 15 6.47 -6.65 -2.53
N GLY A 16 6.18 -6.22 -1.30
CA GLY A 16 5.95 -4.82 -1.00
C GLY A 16 7.18 -3.97 -1.33
N LYS A 17 8.36 -4.45 -0.98
CA LYS A 17 9.62 -3.77 -1.31
C LYS A 17 9.85 -3.67 -2.81
N LYS A 18 9.50 -4.71 -3.57
CA LYS A 18 9.57 -4.67 -5.03
C LYS A 18 8.67 -3.60 -5.60
N ALA A 19 7.46 -3.47 -5.05
CA ALA A 19 6.52 -2.42 -5.46
C ALA A 19 7.08 -1.02 -5.15
N GLU A 20 7.67 -0.85 -3.97
CA GLU A 20 8.30 0.42 -3.57
C GLU A 20 9.37 0.84 -4.57
N ILE A 21 10.27 -0.06 -4.91
CA ILE A 21 11.36 0.22 -5.86
C ILE A 21 10.82 0.52 -7.25
N ALA A 22 9.84 -0.27 -7.73
CA ALA A 22 9.21 -0.03 -9.04
C ALA A 22 8.59 1.37 -9.11
N ALA A 23 7.84 1.76 -8.06
CA ALA A 23 7.22 3.07 -7.98
C ALA A 23 8.27 4.20 -7.98
N MET A 24 9.35 4.02 -7.25
CA MET A 24 10.42 5.02 -7.17
C MET A 24 11.16 5.20 -8.49
N LYS A 25 11.39 4.12 -9.22
CA LYS A 25 12.04 4.18 -10.54
C LYS A 25 11.19 4.98 -11.53
N ILE A 26 9.89 4.77 -11.52
CA ILE A 26 8.97 5.52 -12.38
C ILE A 26 8.95 6.99 -11.97
N THR A 27 8.80 7.26 -10.67
CA THR A 27 8.74 8.61 -10.12
C THR A 27 10.00 9.40 -10.45
N ARG A 28 11.15 8.79 -10.25
CA ARG A 28 12.44 9.44 -10.50
C ARG A 28 12.59 9.89 -11.95
N SER A 29 12.07 9.08 -12.88
CA SER A 29 12.19 9.38 -14.32
C SER A 29 11.32 10.55 -14.77
N TYR A 30 10.22 10.83 -14.07
CA TYR A 30 9.21 11.77 -14.53
C TYR A 30 8.95 12.96 -13.60
N ASN A 31 9.65 13.04 -12.47
CA ASN A 31 9.48 14.13 -11.50
C ASN A 31 8.00 14.30 -11.07
N ILE A 32 7.37 13.21 -10.73
CA ILE A 32 5.96 13.17 -10.31
C ILE A 32 5.85 12.99 -8.80
N ARG A 33 4.67 13.22 -8.25
CA ARG A 33 4.42 13.12 -6.81
C ARG A 33 4.00 11.71 -6.45
N ILE A 34 4.60 11.17 -5.39
CA ILE A 34 4.34 9.82 -4.91
C ILE A 34 3.99 9.81 -3.43
N ALA A 35 3.04 8.97 -3.07
CA ALA A 35 2.75 8.64 -1.68
C ALA A 35 2.85 7.13 -1.48
N ALA A 36 3.29 6.73 -0.29
CA ALA A 36 3.28 5.33 0.14
C ALA A 36 2.23 5.16 1.22
N ILE A 37 1.39 4.14 1.09
CA ILE A 37 0.33 3.86 2.05
C ILE A 37 0.57 2.52 2.74
N TYR A 38 0.40 2.53 4.06
CA TYR A 38 0.35 1.35 4.89
C TYR A 38 -1.01 1.34 5.60
N VAL A 39 -1.73 0.22 5.50
CA VAL A 39 -3.05 0.07 6.12
C VAL A 39 -2.91 -0.81 7.36
N ALA A 40 -3.11 -0.22 8.53
CA ALA A 40 -3.03 -0.90 9.82
C ALA A 40 -4.43 -1.34 10.24
N VAL A 41 -4.70 -2.64 10.16
CA VAL A 41 -6.00 -3.20 10.50
C VAL A 41 -5.90 -3.99 11.80
N GLY A 42 -6.80 -3.75 12.74
CA GLY A 42 -6.85 -4.49 13.99
C GLY A 42 -8.26 -4.58 14.53
N SER A 43 -8.58 -5.70 15.18
CA SER A 43 -9.87 -5.92 15.83
C SER A 43 -9.91 -5.35 17.24
N LYS A 44 -8.75 -5.24 17.88
CA LYS A 44 -8.58 -4.65 19.22
C LYS A 44 -7.68 -3.43 19.15
N ASP A 45 -7.83 -2.53 20.10
CA ASP A 45 -7.01 -1.32 20.14
C ASP A 45 -5.52 -1.63 20.23
N SER A 46 -5.14 -2.61 21.07
CA SER A 46 -3.73 -3.00 21.23
C SER A 46 -3.14 -3.56 19.94
N GLU A 47 -3.90 -4.36 19.22
CA GLU A 47 -3.49 -4.93 17.95
C GLU A 47 -3.32 -3.85 16.90
N ARG A 48 -4.27 -2.90 16.85
CA ARG A 48 -4.19 -1.78 15.91
C ARG A 48 -2.99 -0.88 16.21
N GLU A 49 -2.70 -0.64 17.49
CA GLU A 49 -1.54 0.15 17.90
C GLU A 49 -0.22 -0.49 17.46
N GLU A 50 -0.10 -1.81 17.60
CA GLU A 50 1.07 -2.55 17.10
C GLU A 50 1.21 -2.43 15.59
N ARG A 51 0.11 -2.54 14.87
CA ARG A 51 0.11 -2.41 13.41
C ARG A 51 0.44 -1.01 12.95
N VAL A 52 -0.05 0.00 13.67
CA VAL A 52 0.29 1.40 13.41
C VAL A 52 1.78 1.63 13.61
N ALA A 53 2.35 1.12 14.71
CA ALA A 53 3.78 1.24 14.99
C ALA A 53 4.62 0.58 13.90
N LYS A 54 4.23 -0.61 13.45
CA LYS A 54 4.89 -1.29 12.35
C LYS A 54 4.77 -0.47 11.05
N GLY A 55 3.60 0.08 10.80
CA GLY A 55 3.35 0.90 9.62
C GLY A 55 4.25 2.15 9.57
N GLU A 56 4.43 2.81 10.70
CA GLU A 56 5.34 3.95 10.79
C GLU A 56 6.78 3.53 10.47
N GLU A 57 7.22 2.41 11.01
CA GLU A 57 8.55 1.87 10.75
C GLU A 57 8.73 1.55 9.26
N VAL A 58 7.75 0.89 8.65
CA VAL A 58 7.79 0.55 7.22
C VAL A 58 7.83 1.83 6.38
N LEU A 59 6.95 2.78 6.65
CA LEU A 59 6.86 4.01 5.87
C LEU A 59 8.11 4.89 6.02
N ASN A 60 8.69 4.95 7.22
CA ASN A 60 9.94 5.67 7.43
C ASN A 60 11.08 5.07 6.59
N ARG A 61 11.14 3.75 6.50
CA ARG A 61 12.12 3.07 5.67
C ARG A 61 11.89 3.37 4.18
N VAL A 62 10.64 3.41 3.75
CA VAL A 62 10.31 3.76 2.36
C VAL A 62 10.77 5.18 2.04
N VAL A 63 10.54 6.12 2.95
CA VAL A 63 11.00 7.51 2.78
C VAL A 63 12.53 7.58 2.65
N GLU A 64 13.26 6.84 3.49
CA GLU A 64 14.72 6.78 3.43
C GLU A 64 15.21 6.18 2.11
N THR A 65 14.60 5.09 1.67
CA THR A 65 14.93 4.47 0.39
C THR A 65 14.68 5.44 -0.76
N GLY A 66 13.54 6.13 -0.73
CA GLY A 66 13.21 7.15 -1.72
C GLY A 66 14.24 8.26 -1.76
N ALA A 67 14.62 8.78 -0.58
CA ALA A 67 15.63 9.85 -0.49
C ALA A 67 16.95 9.42 -1.11
N SER A 68 17.38 8.18 -0.90
CA SER A 68 18.61 7.64 -1.51
C SER A 68 18.53 7.56 -3.02
N MET A 69 17.33 7.53 -3.58
CA MET A 69 17.07 7.49 -5.03
C MET A 69 16.68 8.87 -5.60
N GLY A 70 16.72 9.92 -4.77
CA GLY A 70 16.32 11.26 -5.20
C GLY A 70 14.81 11.45 -5.31
N VAL A 71 14.02 10.64 -4.60
CA VAL A 71 12.56 10.68 -4.64
C VAL A 71 12.01 11.07 -3.26
N GLU A 72 11.18 12.11 -3.23
CA GLU A 72 10.46 12.51 -2.02
C GLU A 72 9.17 11.70 -1.93
N VAL A 73 9.06 10.89 -0.88
CA VAL A 73 7.90 10.03 -0.66
C VAL A 73 7.04 10.60 0.48
N ASN A 74 5.76 10.78 0.23
CA ASN A 74 4.79 11.20 1.24
C ASN A 74 4.20 9.96 1.93
N LYS A 75 4.04 10.02 3.24
CA LYS A 75 3.56 8.88 4.03
C LYS A 75 2.07 8.99 4.27
N LEU A 76 1.35 7.89 4.03
CA LEU A 76 -0.07 7.78 4.37
C LEU A 76 -0.24 6.54 5.25
N LEU A 77 -0.53 6.77 6.52
CA LEU A 77 -0.79 5.69 7.47
C LEU A 77 -2.28 5.69 7.80
N VAL A 78 -2.96 4.61 7.45
CA VAL A 78 -4.40 4.48 7.66
C VAL A 78 -4.67 3.38 8.67
N GLY A 79 -5.27 3.75 9.79
CA GLY A 79 -5.72 2.79 10.79
C GLY A 79 -7.18 2.43 10.56
N VAL A 80 -7.49 1.15 10.53
CA VAL A 80 -8.86 0.65 10.35
C VAL A 80 -9.20 -0.30 11.49
N SER A 81 -10.33 -0.07 12.13
CA SER A 81 -10.84 -0.93 13.17
C SER A 81 -11.78 -1.97 12.57
N MET A 82 -11.52 -3.25 12.86
CA MET A 82 -12.42 -4.34 12.49
C MET A 82 -12.90 -5.01 13.76
N GLN A 83 -14.18 -4.88 14.07
CA GLN A 83 -14.76 -5.51 15.24
C GLN A 83 -14.94 -7.01 15.08
N ARG A 84 -15.10 -7.47 13.87
CA ARG A 84 -15.23 -8.90 13.53
C ARG A 84 -14.65 -9.18 12.16
N MET A 85 -14.08 -10.35 12.01
CA MET A 85 -13.69 -10.90 10.72
C MET A 85 -14.62 -12.07 10.41
N PRO A 86 -15.86 -11.78 9.98
CA PRO A 86 -16.89 -12.82 9.85
C PRO A 86 -16.64 -13.77 8.69
N GLN A 87 -15.80 -13.41 7.73
CA GLN A 87 -15.60 -14.19 6.52
C GLN A 87 -14.13 -14.25 6.15
N GLN A 88 -13.76 -15.32 5.48
CA GLN A 88 -12.44 -15.45 4.88
C GLN A 88 -12.24 -14.33 3.84
N GLY A 89 -11.11 -13.68 3.89
CA GLY A 89 -10.78 -12.60 2.97
C GLY A 89 -11.26 -11.21 3.42
N ALA A 90 -11.98 -11.11 4.54
CA ALA A 90 -12.47 -9.82 5.04
C ALA A 90 -11.35 -8.81 5.28
N MET A 91 -10.19 -9.26 5.77
CA MET A 91 -9.04 -8.39 5.99
C MET A 91 -8.48 -7.86 4.67
N ALA A 92 -8.35 -8.72 3.67
CA ALA A 92 -7.85 -8.31 2.35
C ALA A 92 -8.79 -7.29 1.70
N ASP A 93 -10.09 -7.50 1.81
CA ASP A 93 -11.08 -6.56 1.28
C ASP A 93 -11.03 -5.21 2.02
N THR A 94 -10.83 -5.24 3.33
CA THR A 94 -10.70 -4.02 4.14
C THR A 94 -9.45 -3.23 3.75
N ILE A 95 -8.33 -3.90 3.58
CA ILE A 95 -7.08 -3.26 3.15
C ILE A 95 -7.24 -2.68 1.74
N ALA A 96 -7.80 -3.46 0.82
CA ALA A 96 -8.02 -3.02 -0.56
C ALA A 96 -8.92 -1.79 -0.61
N ARG A 97 -10.00 -1.78 0.18
CA ARG A 97 -10.92 -0.63 0.25
C ARG A 97 -10.19 0.64 0.72
N ALA A 98 -9.36 0.51 1.75
CA ALA A 98 -8.59 1.66 2.25
C ALA A 98 -7.64 2.21 1.18
N ILE A 99 -7.00 1.33 0.43
CA ILE A 99 -6.12 1.72 -0.68
C ILE A 99 -6.92 2.45 -1.77
N LEU A 100 -8.05 1.90 -2.16
CA LEU A 100 -8.91 2.46 -3.20
C LEU A 100 -9.51 3.80 -2.78
N ASP A 101 -9.92 3.93 -1.52
CA ASP A 101 -10.42 5.19 -0.98
C ASP A 101 -9.34 6.27 -1.00
N ALA A 102 -8.11 5.92 -0.64
CA ALA A 102 -6.99 6.86 -0.72
C ALA A 102 -6.71 7.27 -2.17
N ALA A 103 -6.76 6.32 -3.10
CA ALA A 103 -6.57 6.60 -4.52
C ALA A 103 -7.60 7.60 -5.04
N ASP A 104 -8.87 7.45 -4.64
CA ASP A 104 -9.93 8.37 -5.02
C ASP A 104 -9.73 9.75 -4.36
N LYS A 105 -9.42 9.76 -3.07
CA LYS A 105 -9.25 11.01 -2.31
C LYS A 105 -8.13 11.87 -2.86
N TYR A 106 -7.01 11.27 -3.22
CA TYR A 106 -5.82 11.98 -3.69
C TYR A 106 -5.71 12.01 -5.22
N LYS A 107 -6.72 11.55 -5.92
CA LYS A 107 -6.80 11.54 -7.39
C LYS A 107 -5.59 10.85 -8.03
N VAL A 108 -5.29 9.69 -7.53
CA VAL A 108 -4.14 8.88 -7.95
C VAL A 108 -4.35 8.37 -9.39
N HIS A 109 -3.31 8.49 -10.19
CA HIS A 109 -3.32 7.96 -11.55
C HIS A 109 -2.97 6.47 -11.58
N THR A 110 -2.01 6.06 -10.77
CA THR A 110 -1.51 4.68 -10.76
C THR A 110 -1.30 4.18 -9.35
N ILE A 111 -1.87 3.02 -9.05
CA ILE A 111 -1.59 2.28 -7.82
C ILE A 111 -0.52 1.24 -8.13
N VAL A 112 0.52 1.17 -7.30
CA VAL A 112 1.57 0.14 -7.41
C VAL A 112 1.53 -0.70 -6.15
N LEU A 113 1.50 -2.01 -6.28
CA LEU A 113 1.51 -2.90 -5.13
C LEU A 113 2.18 -4.23 -5.48
N GLY A 114 2.58 -4.97 -4.47
CA GLY A 114 3.17 -6.29 -4.65
C GLY A 114 2.13 -7.32 -5.06
N GLY A 115 2.54 -8.28 -5.86
CA GLY A 115 1.65 -9.36 -6.31
C GLY A 115 1.22 -10.28 -5.18
N LYS A 116 1.95 -10.27 -4.05
CA LYS A 116 1.66 -11.08 -2.87
C LYS A 116 1.92 -10.28 -1.61
N GLY A 117 1.30 -10.69 -0.50
CA GLY A 117 1.59 -10.15 0.82
C GLY A 117 2.56 -11.04 1.59
N GLU A 118 2.76 -10.70 2.85
CA GLU A 118 3.72 -11.36 3.73
C GLU A 118 3.45 -12.85 3.94
N SER A 119 2.18 -13.22 4.06
CA SER A 119 1.77 -14.60 4.35
C SER A 119 1.38 -15.42 3.12
N GLU A 120 1.54 -14.87 1.93
CA GLU A 120 1.12 -15.55 0.72
C GLU A 120 2.20 -16.49 0.19
N ILE A 121 1.84 -17.75 0.02
CA ILE A 121 2.73 -18.79 -0.52
C ILE A 121 2.27 -19.26 -1.90
N ASN A 122 1.11 -18.85 -2.34
CA ASN A 122 0.51 -19.22 -3.61
C ASN A 122 1.23 -18.51 -4.77
N PRO A 123 1.55 -19.18 -5.90
CA PRO A 123 2.11 -18.51 -7.07
C PRO A 123 1.16 -17.53 -7.77
N GLU A 124 -0.12 -17.60 -7.44
CA GLU A 124 -1.12 -16.68 -7.98
C GLU A 124 -1.07 -15.30 -7.30
N LEU A 125 -1.88 -14.39 -7.80
CA LEU A 125 -2.00 -13.05 -7.23
C LEU A 125 -2.52 -13.13 -5.80
N GLY A 126 -1.91 -12.40 -4.88
CA GLY A 126 -2.35 -12.32 -3.49
C GLY A 126 -3.72 -11.67 -3.35
N SER A 127 -4.36 -11.88 -2.18
CA SER A 127 -5.75 -11.47 -1.95
C SER A 127 -5.95 -9.96 -2.05
N VAL A 128 -5.04 -9.15 -1.49
CA VAL A 128 -5.14 -7.69 -1.55
C VAL A 128 -4.96 -7.22 -2.99
N ALA A 129 -3.92 -7.71 -3.66
CA ALA A 129 -3.64 -7.34 -5.05
C ALA A 129 -4.83 -7.68 -5.96
N LEU A 130 -5.39 -8.88 -5.79
CA LEU A 130 -6.55 -9.30 -6.58
C LEU A 130 -7.75 -8.37 -6.34
N ALA A 131 -8.05 -8.03 -5.09
CA ALA A 131 -9.17 -7.15 -4.77
C ALA A 131 -8.97 -5.75 -5.35
N VAL A 132 -7.75 -5.21 -5.29
CA VAL A 132 -7.43 -3.90 -5.86
C VAL A 132 -7.59 -3.92 -7.38
N VAL A 133 -7.01 -4.93 -8.04
CA VAL A 133 -7.10 -5.07 -9.51
C VAL A 133 -8.56 -5.14 -9.97
N LYS A 134 -9.39 -5.88 -9.25
CA LYS A 134 -10.80 -6.03 -9.61
C LYS A 134 -11.61 -4.75 -9.49
N LYS A 135 -11.28 -3.89 -8.54
CA LYS A 135 -12.13 -2.75 -8.17
C LYS A 135 -11.55 -1.39 -8.53
N ALA A 136 -10.27 -1.31 -8.87
CA ALA A 136 -9.63 -0.03 -9.17
C ALA A 136 -10.21 0.61 -10.42
N LYS A 137 -10.37 1.93 -10.37
CA LYS A 137 -10.79 2.74 -11.51
C LYS A 137 -9.62 3.38 -12.23
N CYS A 138 -8.43 3.25 -11.66
CA CYS A 138 -7.19 3.78 -12.23
C CYS A 138 -6.26 2.64 -12.64
N THR A 139 -5.12 3.00 -13.20
CA THR A 139 -4.09 2.03 -13.59
C THR A 139 -3.53 1.33 -12.36
N VAL A 140 -3.30 0.04 -12.47
CA VAL A 140 -2.69 -0.77 -11.39
C VAL A 140 -1.46 -1.48 -11.94
N LEU A 141 -0.33 -1.27 -11.28
CA LEU A 141 0.92 -1.99 -11.56
C LEU A 141 1.17 -2.99 -10.43
N VAL A 142 1.36 -4.22 -10.80
CA VAL A 142 1.63 -5.30 -9.84
C VAL A 142 3.08 -5.74 -9.97
N ALA A 143 3.85 -5.57 -8.89
CA ALA A 143 5.26 -5.99 -8.85
C ALA A 143 5.34 -7.46 -8.42
N ARG A 144 6.17 -8.23 -9.12
CA ARG A 144 6.35 -9.66 -8.86
C ARG A 144 7.78 -10.02 -8.54
#